data_a0317123aead6f74ecee2df638c610f8
#
_entry.id   a0317123aead6f74ecee2df638c610f8
#
_cell.length_a   1.000
_cell.length_b   1.000
_cell.length_c   1.000
_cell.angle_alpha   90.00
_cell.angle_beta   90.00
_cell.angle_gamma   90.00
#
_symmetry.space_group_name_H-M   'P 1'
#
loop_
_entity.id
_entity.type
_entity.pdbx_description
1 polymer ?
#
loop_
_entity_poly.entity_id
_entity_poly.type
_entity_poly.pdbx_seq_one_letter_code
_entity_poly.pdbx_strand_id
1 'polypeptide(L)'
;MGEIGISGKREAAAAIKLKPERNVLIAATGSVATIKLVQLISELSNEKLSYKFNVKVIITEHAKHFFELEQVPEHVPILHNRDEWLTWNKRGDPVLHIELGKWAHMLLIAPLSANSLAKIATGLCDNLVLCVVRAWDLEKPLLFAPAMNTRMYDHPITREQIDKLISWGYKEIPCISKTLMCGDTGNGAMAEVPTIVSSVVSAFQLPL
;
A
#
# COMPACT_ATOMS: atom_id res chain seq x y z
N MET A 1 69.84 20.34 -4.51
CA MET A 1 68.90 20.03 -3.41
C MET A 1 67.48 20.38 -3.93
N GLY A 2 66.74 19.42 -4.37
CA GLY A 2 65.38 19.59 -4.92
C GLY A 2 64.38 18.87 -4.01
N GLU A 3 63.49 19.64 -3.43
CA GLU A 3 62.38 19.07 -2.64
C GLU A 3 61.26 18.58 -3.56
N ILE A 4 60.95 17.30 -3.46
CA ILE A 4 59.84 16.68 -4.14
C ILE A 4 58.59 16.82 -3.28
N GLY A 5 57.69 17.78 -3.65
CA GLY A 5 56.39 17.94 -3.01
C GLY A 5 55.43 16.84 -3.43
N ILE A 6 55.12 15.94 -2.49
CA ILE A 6 54.09 14.91 -2.67
C ILE A 6 52.74 15.55 -2.35
N SER A 7 52.01 15.94 -3.41
CA SER A 7 50.61 16.37 -3.31
C SER A 7 49.71 15.16 -3.09
N GLY A 8 49.36 14.88 -1.84
CA GLY A 8 48.40 13.88 -1.47
C GLY A 8 46.97 14.37 -1.79
N LYS A 9 46.39 13.93 -2.91
CA LYS A 9 44.96 14.05 -3.13
C LYS A 9 44.23 13.14 -2.13
N ARG A 10 43.63 13.74 -1.11
CA ARG A 10 42.65 13.08 -0.27
C ARG A 10 41.36 12.95 -1.11
N GLU A 11 41.09 11.76 -1.65
CA GLU A 11 39.76 11.41 -2.15
C GLU A 11 38.82 11.45 -0.94
N ALA A 12 37.91 12.43 -0.94
CA ALA A 12 36.82 12.47 -0.01
C ALA A 12 35.88 11.29 -0.32
N ALA A 13 35.94 10.24 0.47
CA ALA A 13 34.96 9.18 0.44
C ALA A 13 33.59 9.80 0.67
N ALA A 14 32.73 9.78 -0.36
CA ALA A 14 31.36 10.24 -0.26
C ALA A 14 30.66 9.38 0.81
N ALA A 15 30.30 9.98 1.92
CA ALA A 15 29.54 9.30 2.97
C ALA A 15 28.24 8.78 2.36
N ILE A 16 28.05 7.47 2.33
CA ILE A 16 26.83 6.83 1.89
C ILE A 16 25.73 7.31 2.86
N LYS A 17 24.90 8.27 2.40
CA LYS A 17 23.79 8.79 3.20
C LYS A 17 22.74 7.69 3.27
N LEU A 18 22.65 7.00 4.40
CA LEU A 18 21.63 5.97 4.63
C LEU A 18 20.26 6.60 4.47
N LYS A 19 19.41 5.95 3.65
CA LYS A 19 18.03 6.39 3.44
C LYS A 19 17.18 6.08 4.65
N PRO A 20 16.28 6.99 5.04
CA PRO A 20 15.34 6.68 6.12
C PRO A 20 14.49 5.49 5.76
N GLU A 21 14.35 4.54 6.69
CA GLU A 21 13.47 3.37 6.50
C GLU A 21 12.03 3.72 6.84
N ARG A 22 11.09 3.18 6.05
CA ARG A 22 9.64 3.34 6.26
C ARG A 22 8.94 2.01 6.05
N ASN A 23 8.05 1.68 6.95
CA ASN A 23 7.23 0.47 6.89
C ASN A 23 5.90 0.78 6.20
N VAL A 24 5.64 0.11 5.08
CA VAL A 24 4.39 0.24 4.31
C VAL A 24 3.63 -1.08 4.37
N LEU A 25 2.41 -1.02 4.89
CA LEU A 25 1.47 -2.14 4.82
C LEU A 25 0.59 -1.96 3.58
N ILE A 26 0.70 -2.88 2.63
CA ILE A 26 -0.16 -2.89 1.45
C ILE A 26 -1.35 -3.80 1.71
N ALA A 27 -2.56 -3.30 1.50
CA ALA A 27 -3.77 -4.10 1.49
C ALA A 27 -4.26 -4.26 0.04
N ALA A 28 -4.39 -5.50 -0.45
CA ALA A 28 -4.94 -5.76 -1.78
C ALA A 28 -6.30 -6.45 -1.67
N THR A 29 -7.29 -5.92 -2.37
CA THR A 29 -8.67 -6.43 -2.33
C THR A 29 -9.10 -7.01 -3.67
N GLY A 30 -10.24 -7.73 -3.71
CA GLY A 30 -10.73 -8.45 -4.89
C GLY A 30 -11.10 -7.53 -6.06
N SER A 31 -10.12 -7.17 -6.85
CA SER A 31 -10.26 -6.44 -8.11
C SER A 31 -9.25 -6.98 -9.12
N VAL A 32 -9.59 -6.97 -10.42
CA VAL A 32 -8.67 -7.30 -11.50
C VAL A 32 -7.36 -6.49 -11.42
N ALA A 33 -7.42 -5.26 -10.90
CA ALA A 33 -6.24 -4.42 -10.74
C ALA A 33 -5.18 -5.02 -9.79
N THR A 34 -5.51 -6.05 -9.00
CA THR A 34 -4.55 -6.78 -8.15
C THR A 34 -3.44 -7.47 -8.96
N ILE A 35 -3.63 -7.69 -10.26
CA ILE A 35 -2.55 -8.13 -11.16
C ILE A 35 -1.32 -7.21 -11.10
N LYS A 36 -1.49 -5.95 -10.70
CA LYS A 36 -0.40 -4.97 -10.57
C LYS A 36 0.32 -5.02 -9.22
N LEU A 37 -0.10 -5.89 -8.30
CA LEU A 37 0.47 -5.95 -6.94
C LEU A 37 1.97 -6.23 -6.95
N VAL A 38 2.41 -7.22 -7.74
CA VAL A 38 3.82 -7.59 -7.84
C VAL A 38 4.67 -6.43 -8.36
N GLN A 39 4.18 -5.74 -9.40
CA GLN A 39 4.83 -4.54 -9.92
C GLN A 39 4.91 -3.43 -8.85
N LEU A 40 3.84 -3.19 -8.11
CA LEU A 40 3.81 -2.19 -7.05
C LEU A 40 4.84 -2.47 -5.94
N ILE A 41 4.95 -3.73 -5.51
CA ILE A 41 5.96 -4.17 -4.55
C ILE A 41 7.37 -3.92 -5.09
N SER A 42 7.63 -4.31 -6.34
CA SER A 42 8.93 -4.13 -7.00
C SER A 42 9.30 -2.65 -7.11
N GLU A 43 8.37 -1.77 -7.51
CA GLU A 43 8.66 -0.34 -7.64
C GLU A 43 8.86 0.35 -6.27
N LEU A 44 8.17 -0.07 -5.22
CA LEU A 44 8.43 0.40 -3.86
C LEU A 44 9.79 -0.07 -3.32
N SER A 45 10.29 -1.20 -3.80
CA SER A 45 11.62 -1.72 -3.43
C SER A 45 12.76 -1.05 -4.22
N ASN A 46 12.46 -0.09 -5.09
CA ASN A 46 13.46 0.54 -5.95
C ASN A 46 14.44 1.41 -5.13
N GLU A 47 15.73 1.10 -5.23
CA GLU A 47 16.80 1.81 -4.54
C GLU A 47 16.93 3.30 -4.95
N LYS A 48 16.32 3.75 -6.04
CA LYS A 48 16.34 5.17 -6.44
C LYS A 48 15.36 6.03 -5.65
N LEU A 49 14.44 5.45 -4.89
CA LEU A 49 13.50 6.19 -4.05
C LEU A 49 14.22 6.89 -2.90
N SER A 50 13.61 7.97 -2.38
CA SER A 50 14.15 8.77 -1.26
C SER A 50 14.14 8.01 0.07
N TYR A 51 13.36 6.96 0.18
CA TYR A 51 13.20 6.08 1.35
C TYR A 51 13.56 4.65 0.98
N LYS A 52 13.97 3.86 1.97
CA LYS A 52 13.99 2.41 1.92
C LYS A 52 12.69 1.91 2.52
N PHE A 53 11.84 1.31 1.69
CA PHE A 53 10.57 0.78 2.14
C PHE A 53 10.67 -0.68 2.57
N ASN A 54 10.22 -0.97 3.78
CA ASN A 54 9.95 -2.32 4.25
C ASN A 54 8.46 -2.59 4.00
N VAL A 55 8.15 -3.60 3.18
CA VAL A 55 6.78 -3.90 2.74
C VAL A 55 6.28 -5.17 3.40
N LYS A 56 5.05 -5.15 3.89
CA LYS A 56 4.22 -6.32 4.17
C LYS A 56 2.92 -6.19 3.41
N VAL A 57 2.32 -7.31 3.04
CA VAL A 57 1.07 -7.34 2.27
C VAL A 57 0.01 -8.10 3.03
N ILE A 58 -1.19 -7.56 3.10
CA ILE A 58 -2.40 -8.26 3.55
C ILE A 58 -3.39 -8.35 2.39
N ILE A 59 -4.03 -9.49 2.21
CA ILE A 59 -4.92 -9.70 1.08
C ILE A 59 -6.27 -10.25 1.51
N THR A 60 -7.32 -9.83 0.80
CA THR A 60 -8.63 -10.48 0.90
C THR A 60 -8.62 -11.80 0.13
N GLU A 61 -9.53 -12.71 0.46
CA GLU A 61 -9.63 -14.02 -0.21
C GLU A 61 -9.79 -13.88 -1.74
N HIS A 62 -10.62 -12.93 -2.19
CA HIS A 62 -10.84 -12.69 -3.61
C HIS A 62 -9.63 -12.09 -4.35
N ALA A 63 -8.70 -11.45 -3.64
CA ALA A 63 -7.49 -10.91 -4.27
C ALA A 63 -6.58 -12.01 -4.83
N LYS A 64 -6.61 -13.21 -4.23
CA LYS A 64 -5.79 -14.37 -4.63
C LYS A 64 -6.02 -14.81 -6.08
N HIS A 65 -7.16 -14.49 -6.67
CA HIS A 65 -7.47 -14.88 -8.05
C HIS A 65 -6.67 -14.14 -9.11
N PHE A 66 -5.95 -13.08 -8.75
CA PHE A 66 -5.40 -12.14 -9.71
C PHE A 66 -3.87 -12.08 -9.75
N PHE A 67 -3.19 -12.87 -8.94
CA PHE A 67 -1.73 -12.98 -8.96
C PHE A 67 -1.28 -14.32 -8.35
N GLU A 68 -0.08 -14.75 -8.69
CA GLU A 68 0.53 -15.95 -8.14
C GLU A 68 1.47 -15.57 -6.99
N LEU A 69 1.40 -16.29 -5.86
CA LEU A 69 2.20 -16.00 -4.67
C LEU A 69 3.70 -16.11 -4.93
N GLU A 70 4.09 -17.02 -5.83
CA GLU A 70 5.47 -17.29 -6.24
C GLU A 70 6.11 -16.10 -6.99
N GLN A 71 5.32 -15.18 -7.51
CA GLN A 71 5.79 -13.96 -8.16
C GLN A 71 6.20 -12.86 -7.17
N VAL A 72 5.80 -13.00 -5.90
CA VAL A 72 6.14 -12.04 -4.87
C VAL A 72 7.51 -12.37 -4.30
N PRO A 73 8.42 -11.39 -4.11
CA PRO A 73 9.73 -11.63 -3.52
C PRO A 73 9.62 -12.30 -2.13
N GLU A 74 10.40 -13.36 -1.88
CA GLU A 74 10.35 -14.15 -0.63
C GLU A 74 10.48 -13.33 0.65
N HIS A 75 11.19 -12.21 0.61
CA HIS A 75 11.38 -11.33 1.75
C HIS A 75 10.15 -10.46 2.07
N VAL A 76 9.10 -10.47 1.23
CA VAL A 76 7.86 -9.71 1.43
C VAL A 76 6.77 -10.62 1.99
N PRO A 77 6.45 -10.53 3.29
CA PRO A 77 5.40 -11.35 3.87
C PRO A 77 4.03 -11.04 3.28
N ILE A 78 3.29 -12.07 2.88
CA ILE A 78 1.88 -11.99 2.51
C ILE A 78 1.05 -12.67 3.59
N LEU A 79 0.11 -11.92 4.15
CA LEU A 79 -0.74 -12.36 5.23
C LEU A 79 -2.20 -12.45 4.77
N HIS A 80 -2.87 -13.48 5.21
CA HIS A 80 -4.24 -13.82 4.86
C HIS A 80 -5.17 -13.74 6.07
N ASN A 81 -6.45 -13.75 5.83
CA ASN A 81 -7.44 -13.73 6.91
C ASN A 81 -7.25 -14.85 7.93
N ARG A 82 -6.85 -16.07 7.49
CA ARG A 82 -6.60 -17.20 8.39
C ARG A 82 -5.45 -16.97 9.37
N ASP A 83 -4.45 -16.16 8.97
CA ASP A 83 -3.24 -15.95 9.77
C ASP A 83 -3.56 -15.22 11.08
N GLU A 84 -4.61 -14.39 11.09
CA GLU A 84 -5.12 -13.75 12.30
C GLU A 84 -5.55 -14.77 13.36
N TRP A 85 -6.21 -15.85 12.94
CA TRP A 85 -6.72 -16.88 13.83
C TRP A 85 -5.67 -17.90 14.23
N LEU A 86 -4.63 -18.08 13.42
CA LEU A 86 -3.50 -18.96 13.73
C LEU A 86 -2.54 -18.37 14.77
N THR A 87 -2.45 -17.06 14.86
CA THR A 87 -1.51 -16.36 15.74
C THR A 87 -2.03 -16.20 17.17
N TRP A 88 -3.35 -16.29 17.39
CA TRP A 88 -3.94 -16.13 18.73
C TRP A 88 -4.50 -17.44 19.27
N ASN A 89 -3.84 -18.02 20.29
CA ASN A 89 -4.23 -19.29 20.89
C ASN A 89 -4.57 -19.15 22.39
N LYS A 90 -4.02 -18.13 23.05
CA LYS A 90 -4.23 -17.89 24.48
C LYS A 90 -4.08 -16.41 24.82
N ARG A 91 -4.56 -16.05 26.00
CA ARG A 91 -4.40 -14.68 26.53
C ARG A 91 -2.93 -14.27 26.58
N GLY A 92 -2.60 -13.13 25.97
CA GLY A 92 -1.24 -12.60 25.87
C GLY A 92 -0.59 -12.83 24.51
N ASP A 93 -1.16 -13.66 23.66
CA ASP A 93 -0.70 -13.81 22.28
C ASP A 93 -0.97 -12.52 21.48
N PRO A 94 -0.15 -12.21 20.48
CA PRO A 94 -0.32 -11.00 19.65
C PRO A 94 -1.61 -11.08 18.83
N VAL A 95 -2.28 -9.94 18.73
CA VAL A 95 -3.45 -9.76 17.84
C VAL A 95 -2.94 -9.19 16.53
N LEU A 96 -2.99 -9.98 15.46
CA LEU A 96 -2.27 -9.70 14.20
C LEU A 96 -2.61 -8.33 13.61
N HIS A 97 -3.89 -7.96 13.50
CA HIS A 97 -4.28 -6.67 12.92
C HIS A 97 -3.74 -5.48 13.74
N ILE A 98 -3.67 -5.62 15.07
CA ILE A 98 -3.09 -4.59 15.95
C ILE A 98 -1.58 -4.48 15.75
N GLU A 99 -0.87 -5.63 15.71
CA GLU A 99 0.58 -5.63 15.51
C GLU A 99 0.98 -5.08 14.13
N LEU A 100 0.19 -5.36 13.10
CA LEU A 100 0.39 -4.79 11.76
C LEU A 100 0.19 -3.27 11.77
N GLY A 101 -0.85 -2.78 12.44
CA GLY A 101 -1.09 -1.34 12.60
C GLY A 101 0.01 -0.63 13.38
N LYS A 102 0.57 -1.25 14.43
CA LYS A 102 1.74 -0.71 15.18
C LYS A 102 3.01 -0.69 14.32
N TRP A 103 3.27 -1.77 13.58
CA TRP A 103 4.46 -1.92 12.75
C TRP A 103 4.49 -0.92 11.60
N ALA A 104 3.36 -0.70 10.94
CA ALA A 104 3.28 0.14 9.74
C ALA A 104 3.33 1.63 10.08
N HIS A 105 4.08 2.38 9.27
CA HIS A 105 4.06 3.83 9.25
C HIS A 105 2.97 4.38 8.31
N MET A 106 2.50 3.56 7.37
CA MET A 106 1.46 3.88 6.40
C MET A 106 0.68 2.61 6.01
N LEU A 107 -0.62 2.77 5.78
CA LEU A 107 -1.46 1.78 5.11
C LEU A 107 -1.78 2.26 3.70
N LEU A 108 -1.51 1.41 2.71
CA LEU A 108 -1.85 1.61 1.30
C LEU A 108 -2.85 0.54 0.87
N ILE A 109 -4.07 0.93 0.52
CA ILE A 109 -5.07 -0.01 -0.04
C ILE A 109 -5.04 0.12 -1.56
N ALA A 110 -4.40 -0.81 -2.23
CA ALA A 110 -4.22 -0.80 -3.68
C ALA A 110 -4.22 -2.24 -4.28
N PRO A 111 -5.31 -2.62 -4.97
CA PRO A 111 -6.55 -1.87 -5.22
C PRO A 111 -7.54 -1.89 -4.06
N LEU A 112 -8.42 -0.87 -4.01
CA LEU A 112 -9.63 -0.85 -3.19
C LEU A 112 -10.85 -1.17 -4.06
N SER A 113 -11.41 -2.37 -3.93
CA SER A 113 -12.62 -2.79 -4.65
C SER A 113 -13.87 -2.13 -4.09
N ALA A 114 -14.94 -2.03 -4.89
CA ALA A 114 -16.23 -1.49 -4.46
C ALA A 114 -16.79 -2.20 -3.21
N ASN A 115 -16.65 -3.52 -3.12
CA ASN A 115 -17.09 -4.29 -1.96
C ASN A 115 -16.33 -3.87 -0.68
N SER A 116 -15.00 -3.78 -0.77
CA SER A 116 -14.19 -3.39 0.40
C SER A 116 -14.38 -1.91 0.75
N LEU A 117 -14.55 -1.02 -0.22
CA LEU A 117 -14.92 0.37 -0.01
C LEU A 117 -16.23 0.49 0.78
N ALA A 118 -17.28 -0.22 0.35
CA ALA A 118 -18.57 -0.24 1.03
C ALA A 118 -18.45 -0.76 2.46
N LYS A 119 -17.70 -1.84 2.68
CA LYS A 119 -17.48 -2.42 4.00
C LYS A 119 -16.74 -1.46 4.93
N ILE A 120 -15.68 -0.82 4.46
CA ILE A 120 -14.94 0.18 5.24
C ILE A 120 -15.88 1.33 5.60
N ALA A 121 -16.59 1.90 4.62
CA ALA A 121 -17.49 3.03 4.83
C ALA A 121 -18.64 2.74 5.82
N THR A 122 -19.02 1.48 6.00
CA THR A 122 -20.06 1.04 6.94
C THR A 122 -19.49 0.45 8.24
N GLY A 123 -18.16 0.34 8.37
CA GLY A 123 -17.50 -0.13 9.59
C GLY A 123 -17.51 -1.65 9.78
N LEU A 124 -17.71 -2.44 8.72
CA LEU A 124 -17.61 -3.90 8.77
C LEU A 124 -16.15 -4.35 8.97
N CYS A 125 -15.96 -5.43 9.75
CA CYS A 125 -14.66 -5.98 10.13
C CYS A 125 -14.66 -7.51 9.99
N ASP A 126 -15.01 -8.03 8.80
CA ASP A 126 -15.20 -9.47 8.57
C ASP A 126 -13.96 -10.17 7.99
N ASN A 127 -12.84 -9.47 7.90
CA ASN A 127 -11.55 -10.02 7.46
C ASN A 127 -10.37 -9.17 7.95
N LEU A 128 -9.15 -9.71 7.85
CA LEU A 128 -7.92 -9.07 8.32
C LEU A 128 -7.72 -7.65 7.77
N VAL A 129 -7.98 -7.43 6.47
CA VAL A 129 -7.85 -6.09 5.86
C VAL A 129 -8.76 -5.07 6.56
N LEU A 130 -10.01 -5.43 6.76
CA LEU A 130 -11.00 -4.55 7.39
C LEU A 130 -10.73 -4.35 8.88
N CYS A 131 -10.24 -5.37 9.59
CA CYS A 131 -9.82 -5.26 10.98
C CYS A 131 -8.66 -4.28 11.12
N VAL A 132 -7.65 -4.35 10.23
CA VAL A 132 -6.53 -3.40 10.22
C VAL A 132 -7.03 -1.97 9.97
N VAL A 133 -7.88 -1.76 8.96
CA VAL A 133 -8.44 -0.42 8.67
C VAL A 133 -9.25 0.11 9.85
N ARG A 134 -10.06 -0.75 10.50
CA ARG A 134 -10.91 -0.35 11.64
C ARG A 134 -10.09 0.03 12.87
N ALA A 135 -8.94 -0.61 13.06
CA ALA A 135 -8.00 -0.35 14.16
C ALA A 135 -6.88 0.63 13.77
N TRP A 136 -6.96 1.24 12.59
CA TRP A 136 -5.91 2.11 12.10
C TRP A 136 -5.81 3.39 12.93
N ASP A 137 -4.58 3.77 13.24
CA ASP A 137 -4.27 5.03 13.91
C ASP A 137 -4.48 6.20 12.92
N LEU A 138 -5.44 7.07 13.20
CA LEU A 138 -5.81 8.16 12.30
C LEU A 138 -4.73 9.26 12.17
N GLU A 139 -3.72 9.26 13.04
CA GLU A 139 -2.56 10.14 12.90
C GLU A 139 -1.56 9.61 11.85
N LYS A 140 -1.67 8.34 11.47
CA LYS A 140 -0.83 7.76 10.41
C LYS A 140 -1.51 7.84 9.05
N PRO A 141 -0.76 8.10 7.97
CA PRO A 141 -1.34 8.17 6.64
C PRO A 141 -1.96 6.84 6.22
N LEU A 142 -3.19 6.92 5.68
CA LEU A 142 -3.86 5.87 4.97
C LEU A 142 -4.19 6.38 3.57
N LEU A 143 -3.64 5.71 2.54
CA LEU A 143 -3.90 5.98 1.14
C LEU A 143 -4.73 4.85 0.55
N PHE A 144 -5.65 5.18 -0.36
CA PHE A 144 -6.42 4.16 -1.05
C PHE A 144 -6.58 4.48 -2.54
N ALA A 145 -6.46 3.44 -3.38
CA ALA A 145 -6.59 3.50 -4.84
C ALA A 145 -7.82 2.69 -5.27
N PRO A 146 -8.98 3.32 -5.50
CA PRO A 146 -10.18 2.64 -5.94
C PRO A 146 -9.95 1.92 -7.28
N ALA A 147 -10.62 0.75 -7.46
CA ALA A 147 -10.56 -0.01 -8.70
C ALA A 147 -11.82 -0.86 -8.88
N MET A 148 -12.64 -0.49 -9.86
CA MET A 148 -13.90 -1.16 -10.14
C MET A 148 -14.36 -0.90 -11.58
N ASN A 149 -15.39 -1.61 -12.04
CA ASN A 149 -16.02 -1.32 -13.33
C ASN A 149 -16.58 0.11 -13.35
N THR A 150 -16.61 0.75 -14.54
CA THR A 150 -17.08 2.13 -14.72
C THR A 150 -18.49 2.34 -14.18
N ARG A 151 -19.42 1.40 -14.43
CA ARG A 151 -20.80 1.51 -13.92
C ARG A 151 -20.88 1.47 -12.39
N MET A 152 -19.96 0.71 -11.75
CA MET A 152 -19.85 0.70 -10.29
C MET A 152 -19.23 2.00 -9.78
N TYR A 153 -18.27 2.55 -10.52
CA TYR A 153 -17.62 3.80 -10.14
C TYR A 153 -18.58 5.00 -10.26
N ASP A 154 -19.38 5.03 -11.32
CA ASP A 154 -20.38 6.08 -11.60
C ASP A 154 -21.66 5.94 -10.74
N HIS A 155 -21.82 4.83 -10.02
CA HIS A 155 -22.96 4.65 -9.14
C HIS A 155 -22.92 5.66 -7.97
N PRO A 156 -24.02 6.35 -7.65
CA PRO A 156 -24.04 7.43 -6.65
C PRO A 156 -23.40 7.07 -5.33
N ILE A 157 -23.63 5.84 -4.83
CA ILE A 157 -23.09 5.37 -3.55
C ILE A 157 -21.55 5.37 -3.51
N THR A 158 -20.90 5.20 -4.66
CA THR A 158 -19.43 5.11 -4.71
C THR A 158 -18.80 6.42 -4.29
N ARG A 159 -19.28 7.55 -4.82
CA ARG A 159 -18.77 8.87 -4.44
C ARG A 159 -19.04 9.18 -2.97
N GLU A 160 -20.24 8.87 -2.48
CA GLU A 160 -20.59 9.04 -1.06
C GLU A 160 -19.63 8.26 -0.14
N GLN A 161 -19.31 7.02 -0.50
CA GLN A 161 -18.39 6.18 0.28
C GLN A 161 -16.95 6.70 0.23
N ILE A 162 -16.47 7.13 -0.93
CA ILE A 162 -15.15 7.75 -1.08
C ILE A 162 -15.06 9.02 -0.22
N ASP A 163 -16.04 9.92 -0.33
CA ASP A 163 -16.10 11.16 0.45
C ASP A 163 -16.11 10.89 1.94
N LYS A 164 -16.80 9.83 2.37
CA LYS A 164 -16.81 9.40 3.76
C LYS A 164 -15.41 8.99 4.25
N LEU A 165 -14.66 8.23 3.46
CA LEU A 165 -13.28 7.88 3.81
C LEU A 165 -12.39 9.12 3.88
N ILE A 166 -12.55 10.04 2.92
CA ILE A 166 -11.82 11.31 2.90
C ILE A 166 -12.14 12.14 4.15
N SER A 167 -13.39 12.16 4.60
CA SER A 167 -13.81 12.89 5.81
C SER A 167 -13.16 12.38 7.10
N TRP A 168 -12.65 11.14 7.09
CA TRP A 168 -11.86 10.56 8.18
C TRP A 168 -10.37 10.88 8.09
N GLY A 169 -9.92 11.63 7.07
CA GLY A 169 -8.53 11.97 6.84
C GLY A 169 -7.79 10.99 5.91
N TYR A 170 -8.46 9.98 5.36
CA TYR A 170 -7.86 9.07 4.39
C TYR A 170 -7.67 9.78 3.04
N LYS A 171 -6.62 9.41 2.30
CA LYS A 171 -6.25 10.07 1.05
C LYS A 171 -6.56 9.19 -0.15
N GLU A 172 -7.44 9.67 -1.03
CA GLU A 172 -7.71 9.02 -2.31
C GLU A 172 -6.53 9.21 -3.28
N ILE A 173 -6.14 8.13 -3.95
CA ILE A 173 -5.36 8.17 -5.19
C ILE A 173 -6.38 7.94 -6.31
N PRO A 174 -6.81 8.97 -7.05
CA PRO A 174 -7.97 8.88 -7.91
C PRO A 174 -7.85 7.83 -9.01
N CYS A 175 -8.98 7.22 -9.37
CA CYS A 175 -9.08 6.37 -10.55
C CYS A 175 -8.71 7.14 -11.82
N ILE A 176 -8.26 6.40 -12.82
CA ILE A 176 -8.01 6.92 -14.16
C ILE A 176 -9.08 6.42 -15.14
N SER A 177 -9.27 7.16 -16.23
CA SER A 177 -10.09 6.71 -17.35
C SER A 177 -9.27 5.81 -18.26
N LYS A 178 -9.79 4.61 -18.54
CA LYS A 178 -9.13 3.61 -19.37
C LYS A 178 -10.15 2.64 -19.95
N THR A 179 -9.81 1.95 -21.03
CA THR A 179 -10.56 0.76 -21.44
C THR A 179 -10.27 -0.36 -20.43
N LEU A 180 -11.29 -0.80 -19.74
CA LEU A 180 -11.24 -1.85 -18.72
C LEU A 180 -11.19 -3.24 -19.35
N MET A 181 -10.83 -4.25 -18.57
CA MET A 181 -10.77 -5.64 -19.04
C MET A 181 -12.09 -6.21 -19.52
N CYS A 182 -13.22 -5.63 -19.12
CA CYS A 182 -14.57 -5.97 -19.62
C CYS A 182 -14.92 -5.29 -20.96
N GLY A 183 -14.03 -4.43 -21.51
CA GLY A 183 -14.26 -3.68 -22.75
C GLY A 183 -14.92 -2.32 -22.55
N ASP A 184 -15.44 -2.00 -21.36
CA ASP A 184 -15.99 -0.67 -21.06
C ASP A 184 -14.88 0.37 -21.00
N THR A 185 -15.12 1.56 -21.55
CA THR A 185 -14.20 2.70 -21.47
C THR A 185 -14.78 3.76 -20.55
N GLY A 186 -14.02 4.19 -19.56
CA GLY A 186 -14.45 5.21 -18.60
C GLY A 186 -13.62 5.19 -17.32
N ASN A 187 -14.09 5.90 -16.31
CA ASN A 187 -13.45 5.96 -15.01
C ASN A 187 -13.62 4.64 -14.25
N GLY A 188 -12.72 4.37 -13.30
CA GLY A 188 -12.79 3.18 -12.45
C GLY A 188 -11.54 2.30 -12.49
N ALA A 189 -10.63 2.51 -13.46
CA ALA A 189 -9.33 1.86 -13.45
C ALA A 189 -8.47 2.40 -12.30
N MET A 190 -7.78 1.50 -11.59
CA MET A 190 -6.80 1.90 -10.58
C MET A 190 -5.72 2.80 -11.18
N ALA A 191 -5.30 3.81 -10.46
CA ALA A 191 -4.15 4.64 -10.80
C ALA A 191 -2.95 3.79 -11.25
N GLU A 192 -2.12 4.33 -12.12
CA GLU A 192 -0.91 3.62 -12.56
C GLU A 192 0.09 3.48 -11.39
N VAL A 193 0.85 2.40 -11.39
CA VAL A 193 1.79 2.06 -10.30
C VAL A 193 2.76 3.21 -10.00
N PRO A 194 3.37 3.90 -10.98
CA PRO A 194 4.24 5.04 -10.70
C PRO A 194 3.52 6.19 -9.96
N THR A 195 2.24 6.44 -10.26
CA THR A 195 1.44 7.44 -9.56
C THR A 195 1.21 7.05 -8.10
N ILE A 196 0.91 5.77 -7.86
CA ILE A 196 0.73 5.24 -6.50
C ILE A 196 2.03 5.37 -5.69
N VAL A 197 3.17 4.96 -6.28
CA VAL A 197 4.49 5.07 -5.64
C VAL A 197 4.84 6.52 -5.32
N SER A 198 4.61 7.44 -6.27
CA SER A 198 4.80 8.88 -6.05
C SER A 198 3.95 9.40 -4.89
N SER A 199 2.69 8.97 -4.81
CA SER A 199 1.78 9.35 -3.72
C SER A 199 2.27 8.84 -2.36
N VAL A 200 2.80 7.61 -2.30
CA VAL A 200 3.41 7.02 -1.10
C VAL A 200 4.62 7.84 -0.66
N VAL A 201 5.54 8.14 -1.56
CA VAL A 201 6.75 8.95 -1.26
C VAL A 201 6.36 10.33 -0.76
N SER A 202 5.43 11.01 -1.44
CA SER A 202 4.97 12.35 -1.08
C SER A 202 4.32 12.41 0.29
N ALA A 203 3.57 11.38 0.68
CA ALA A 203 2.91 11.34 1.98
C ALA A 203 3.88 11.27 3.17
N PHE A 204 5.13 10.79 2.95
CA PHE A 204 6.18 10.84 3.97
C PHE A 204 7.00 12.12 3.97
N GLN A 205 6.85 13.00 2.96
CA GLN A 205 7.57 14.27 2.87
C GLN A 205 6.80 15.42 3.51
N LEU A 206 5.50 15.27 3.70
CA LEU A 206 4.67 16.27 4.38
C LEU A 206 4.92 16.17 5.89
N PRO A 207 5.11 17.30 6.60
CA PRO A 207 5.08 17.27 8.07
C PRO A 207 3.70 16.78 8.53
N LEU A 208 3.70 15.89 9.51
CA LEU A 208 2.50 15.44 10.22
C LEU A 208 1.89 16.61 11.00
#